data_975914d9208c9a1a9a8fd5cd999d5fbd
#
_entry.id   975914d9208c9a1a9a8fd5cd999d5fbd
#
_cell.length_a   1.000
_cell.length_b   1.000
_cell.length_c   1.000
_cell.angle_alpha   90.00
_cell.angle_beta   90.00
_cell.angle_gamma   90.00
#
_symmetry.space_group_name_H-M   'P 1'
#
loop_
_entity.id
_entity.type
_entity.pdbx_description
1 polymer ?
#
loop_
_entity_poly.entity_id
_entity_poly.type
_entity_poly.pdbx_seq_one_letter_code
_entity_poly.pdbx_strand_id
1 'polypeptide(L)'
;MNLEFLARLHQELTITGSAFYEAILAISERVNRKVQIIRLHWQATALLERIEQLTGEVGQQIVDHVARRFLLRDQSDSRFQTLETGLTRATTKVQELKRSLVRIDTQIRELKLEAIHEDLLRLQRDLRVRSAAIERFTVGRGAAAVGQPVRSVPRSPSIHIATVLRGPFLLPPTDDLVFRPDDIVVVIGLRNELEEVTAWFSQQRSYKSATATSA
;
A
#
# COMPACT_ATOMS: atom_id res chain seq x y z
N MET A 1 -34.64 15.25 42.34
CA MET A 1 -33.29 15.60 41.87
C MET A 1 -32.51 14.43 41.25
N ASN A 2 -33.12 13.26 41.04
CA ASN A 2 -32.41 12.04 40.58
C ASN A 2 -32.77 11.54 39.17
N LEU A 3 -33.81 12.09 38.53
CA LEU A 3 -34.25 11.60 37.21
C LEU A 3 -33.40 12.11 36.06
N GLU A 4 -32.91 13.36 36.11
CA GLU A 4 -32.04 13.92 35.08
C GLU A 4 -30.63 13.28 35.08
N PHE A 5 -30.13 12.93 36.27
CA PHE A 5 -28.85 12.26 36.42
C PHE A 5 -28.89 10.84 35.83
N LEU A 6 -29.97 10.12 36.10
CA LEU A 6 -30.19 8.77 35.53
C LEU A 6 -30.39 8.81 34.02
N ALA A 7 -31.06 9.84 33.48
CA ALA A 7 -31.21 10.00 32.03
C ALA A 7 -29.89 10.30 31.33
N ARG A 8 -29.04 11.16 31.91
CA ARG A 8 -27.69 11.43 31.39
C ARG A 8 -26.79 10.21 31.48
N LEU A 9 -26.81 9.47 32.56
CA LEU A 9 -26.03 8.24 32.72
C LEU A 9 -26.47 7.16 31.74
N HIS A 10 -27.75 7.07 31.46
CA HIS A 10 -28.28 6.13 30.46
C HIS A 10 -27.90 6.53 29.05
N GLN A 11 -27.87 7.82 28.73
CA GLN A 11 -27.43 8.36 27.44
C GLN A 11 -25.93 8.18 27.21
N GLU A 12 -25.10 8.41 28.23
CA GLU A 12 -23.66 8.16 28.16
C GLU A 12 -23.32 6.67 28.04
N LEU A 13 -24.04 5.79 28.75
CA LEU A 13 -23.87 4.34 28.65
C LEU A 13 -24.28 3.78 27.27
N THR A 14 -25.35 4.32 26.67
CA THR A 14 -25.77 3.90 25.32
C THR A 14 -24.77 4.37 24.24
N ILE A 15 -24.22 5.57 24.35
CA ILE A 15 -23.19 6.10 23.43
C ILE A 15 -21.90 5.30 23.57
N THR A 16 -21.49 4.98 24.78
CA THR A 16 -20.29 4.18 25.06
C THR A 16 -20.48 2.72 24.59
N GLY A 17 -21.68 2.15 24.80
CA GLY A 17 -22.00 0.80 24.34
C GLY A 17 -22.02 0.66 22.81
N SER A 18 -22.59 1.63 22.09
CA SER A 18 -22.59 1.62 20.61
C SER A 18 -21.18 1.81 20.04
N ALA A 19 -20.38 2.72 20.60
CA ALA A 19 -18.99 2.92 20.19
C ALA A 19 -18.12 1.68 20.46
N PHE A 20 -18.35 1.01 21.58
CA PHE A 20 -17.66 -0.25 21.90
C PHE A 20 -18.07 -1.38 20.95
N TYR A 21 -19.36 -1.50 20.64
CA TYR A 21 -19.86 -2.48 19.68
C TYR A 21 -19.30 -2.24 18.27
N GLU A 22 -19.29 -0.99 17.79
CA GLU A 22 -18.67 -0.62 16.51
C GLU A 22 -17.18 -0.91 16.49
N ALA A 23 -16.46 -0.66 17.59
CA ALA A 23 -15.04 -0.98 17.69
C ALA A 23 -14.79 -2.50 17.60
N ILE A 24 -15.61 -3.32 18.29
CA ILE A 24 -15.52 -4.79 18.20
C ILE A 24 -15.81 -5.26 16.77
N LEU A 25 -16.84 -4.72 16.13
CA LEU A 25 -17.20 -5.06 14.76
C LEU A 25 -16.06 -4.72 13.79
N ALA A 26 -15.48 -3.52 13.89
CA ALA A 26 -14.36 -3.09 13.08
C ALA A 26 -13.10 -3.96 13.29
N ILE A 27 -12.84 -4.40 14.53
CA ILE A 27 -11.72 -5.32 14.82
C ILE A 27 -12.01 -6.69 14.22
N SER A 28 -13.24 -7.19 14.37
CA SER A 28 -13.67 -8.49 13.83
C SER A 28 -13.53 -8.55 12.30
N GLU A 29 -13.95 -7.50 11.58
CA GLU A 29 -13.80 -7.41 10.14
C GLU A 29 -12.34 -7.39 9.69
N ARG A 30 -11.49 -6.63 10.39
CA ARG A 30 -10.04 -6.59 10.12
C ARG A 30 -9.38 -7.94 10.34
N VAL A 31 -9.72 -8.62 11.43
CA VAL A 31 -9.20 -9.96 11.76
C VAL A 31 -9.65 -10.96 10.71
N ASN A 32 -10.93 -10.95 10.36
CA ASN A 32 -11.49 -11.87 9.36
C ASN A 32 -10.79 -11.70 8.00
N ARG A 33 -10.58 -10.47 7.55
CA ARG A 33 -9.86 -10.19 6.30
C ARG A 33 -8.40 -10.68 6.32
N LYS A 34 -7.68 -10.45 7.43
CA LYS A 34 -6.31 -10.97 7.58
C LYS A 34 -6.28 -12.50 7.55
N VAL A 35 -7.23 -13.15 8.22
CA VAL A 35 -7.37 -14.61 8.20
C VAL A 35 -7.65 -15.12 6.78
N GLN A 36 -8.52 -14.44 6.01
CA GLN A 36 -8.78 -14.78 4.61
C GLN A 36 -7.51 -14.68 3.76
N ILE A 37 -6.74 -13.61 3.89
CA ILE A 37 -5.47 -13.44 3.17
C ILE A 37 -4.48 -14.57 3.51
N ILE A 38 -4.34 -14.90 4.79
CA ILE A 38 -3.47 -16.00 5.24
C ILE A 38 -3.93 -17.33 4.64
N ARG A 39 -5.23 -17.60 4.67
CA ARG A 39 -5.82 -18.83 4.08
C ARG A 39 -5.53 -18.92 2.57
N LEU A 40 -5.67 -17.82 1.84
CA LEU A 40 -5.36 -17.75 0.42
C LEU A 40 -3.87 -17.97 0.14
N HIS A 41 -2.98 -17.44 0.98
CA HIS A 41 -1.55 -17.72 0.87
C HIS A 41 -1.23 -19.22 1.06
N TRP A 42 -1.87 -19.88 2.04
CA TRP A 42 -1.68 -21.31 2.23
C TRP A 42 -2.19 -22.13 1.04
N GLN A 43 -3.34 -21.75 0.47
CA GLN A 43 -3.84 -22.38 -0.75
C GLN A 43 -2.88 -22.18 -1.93
N ALA A 44 -2.30 -20.99 -2.09
CA ALA A 44 -1.31 -20.74 -3.12
C ALA A 44 -0.05 -21.59 -2.96
N THR A 45 0.47 -21.73 -1.72
CA THR A 45 1.61 -22.60 -1.42
C THR A 45 1.31 -24.07 -1.76
N ALA A 46 0.15 -24.58 -1.36
CA ALA A 46 -0.25 -25.93 -1.68
C ALA A 46 -0.37 -26.20 -3.20
N LEU A 47 -0.83 -25.19 -3.97
CA LEU A 47 -0.86 -25.31 -5.43
C LEU A 47 0.56 -25.31 -6.04
N LEU A 48 1.49 -24.51 -5.51
CA LEU A 48 2.89 -24.50 -5.94
C LEU A 48 3.55 -25.86 -5.69
N GLU A 49 3.42 -26.41 -4.48
CA GLU A 49 3.92 -27.75 -4.14
C GLU A 49 3.36 -28.81 -5.08
N ARG A 50 2.06 -28.70 -5.43
CA ARG A 50 1.46 -29.64 -6.37
C ARG A 50 1.99 -29.50 -7.79
N ILE A 51 2.29 -28.29 -8.24
CA ILE A 51 2.94 -28.04 -9.53
C ILE A 51 4.36 -28.65 -9.54
N GLU A 52 5.13 -28.45 -8.48
CA GLU A 52 6.48 -29.01 -8.32
C GLU A 52 6.46 -30.54 -8.33
N GLN A 53 5.55 -31.16 -7.61
CA GLN A 53 5.38 -32.61 -7.62
C GLN A 53 5.09 -33.15 -9.02
N LEU A 54 4.10 -32.56 -9.71
CA LEU A 54 3.72 -32.99 -11.06
C LEU A 54 4.88 -32.81 -12.06
N THR A 55 5.63 -31.72 -11.96
CA THR A 55 6.81 -31.51 -12.82
C THR A 55 7.93 -32.46 -12.48
N GLY A 56 8.15 -32.79 -11.22
CA GLY A 56 9.10 -33.80 -10.77
C GLY A 56 8.74 -35.22 -11.28
N GLU A 57 7.47 -35.62 -11.11
CA GLU A 57 6.96 -36.92 -11.61
C GLU A 57 7.15 -37.06 -13.13
N VAL A 58 6.84 -35.99 -13.90
CA VAL A 58 7.03 -35.97 -15.34
C VAL A 58 8.52 -36.05 -15.70
N GLY A 59 9.36 -35.30 -14.98
CA GLY A 59 10.83 -35.35 -15.16
C GLY A 59 11.36 -36.77 -14.95
N GLN A 60 10.95 -37.44 -13.88
CA GLN A 60 11.34 -38.80 -13.57
C GLN A 60 10.89 -39.79 -14.67
N GLN A 61 9.63 -39.67 -15.12
CA GLN A 61 9.12 -40.51 -16.19
C GLN A 61 9.90 -40.37 -17.51
N ILE A 62 10.30 -39.14 -17.86
CA ILE A 62 11.12 -38.87 -19.03
C ILE A 62 12.50 -39.52 -18.87
N VAL A 63 13.17 -39.32 -17.75
CA VAL A 63 14.48 -39.90 -17.46
C VAL A 63 14.42 -41.42 -17.52
N ASP A 64 13.45 -42.04 -16.87
CA ASP A 64 13.27 -43.48 -16.88
C ASP A 64 13.00 -44.02 -18.28
N HIS A 65 12.21 -43.31 -19.09
CA HIS A 65 11.95 -43.68 -20.47
C HIS A 65 13.21 -43.62 -21.35
N VAL A 66 13.99 -42.54 -21.22
CA VAL A 66 15.24 -42.35 -21.94
C VAL A 66 16.27 -43.40 -21.53
N ALA A 67 16.41 -43.65 -20.21
CA ALA A 67 17.39 -44.64 -19.70
C ALA A 67 17.05 -46.07 -20.23
N ARG A 68 15.78 -46.48 -20.20
CA ARG A 68 15.36 -47.79 -20.73
C ARG A 68 15.55 -47.92 -22.22
N ARG A 69 15.34 -46.84 -23.01
CA ARG A 69 15.56 -46.84 -24.44
C ARG A 69 17.04 -47.05 -24.76
N PHE A 70 17.95 -46.47 -23.99
CA PHE A 70 19.40 -46.68 -24.18
C PHE A 70 19.84 -48.08 -23.79
N LEU A 71 19.29 -48.64 -22.73
CA LEU A 71 19.71 -49.94 -22.17
C LEU A 71 19.11 -51.13 -22.90
N LEU A 72 17.84 -51.04 -23.33
CA LEU A 72 17.08 -52.20 -23.82
C LEU A 72 16.89 -52.23 -25.34
N ARG A 73 17.32 -51.21 -26.09
CA ARG A 73 17.18 -51.11 -27.56
C ARG A 73 15.73 -51.41 -28.07
N ASP A 74 14.75 -51.18 -27.21
CA ASP A 74 13.34 -51.52 -27.46
C ASP A 74 12.64 -50.38 -28.20
N GLN A 75 12.17 -50.65 -29.43
CA GLN A 75 11.50 -49.66 -30.31
C GLN A 75 9.97 -49.78 -30.25
N SER A 76 9.37 -50.01 -29.10
CA SER A 76 7.92 -50.18 -29.03
C SER A 76 7.17 -48.83 -29.08
N ASP A 77 6.56 -48.52 -30.23
CA ASP A 77 5.74 -47.34 -30.49
C ASP A 77 4.60 -47.12 -29.48
N SER A 78 4.05 -48.19 -28.90
CA SER A 78 2.97 -48.13 -27.90
C SER A 78 3.38 -47.40 -26.62
N ARG A 79 4.65 -47.49 -26.22
CA ARG A 79 5.16 -46.81 -25.02
C ARG A 79 5.38 -45.32 -25.24
N PHE A 80 5.69 -44.93 -26.48
CA PHE A 80 5.79 -43.55 -26.87
C PHE A 80 4.44 -42.84 -26.77
N GLN A 81 3.36 -43.47 -27.23
CA GLN A 81 2.01 -42.93 -27.11
C GLN A 81 1.56 -42.81 -25.66
N THR A 82 1.97 -43.72 -24.79
CA THR A 82 1.66 -43.64 -23.34
C THR A 82 2.37 -42.47 -22.69
N LEU A 83 3.66 -42.22 -23.04
CA LEU A 83 4.41 -41.07 -22.52
C LEU A 83 3.81 -39.76 -23.03
N GLU A 84 3.50 -39.64 -24.31
CA GLU A 84 2.88 -38.48 -24.93
C GLU A 84 1.55 -38.12 -24.29
N THR A 85 0.70 -39.13 -24.06
CA THR A 85 -0.58 -38.98 -23.36
C THR A 85 -0.38 -38.50 -21.92
N GLY A 86 0.62 -39.06 -21.22
CA GLY A 86 1.00 -38.66 -19.86
C GLY A 86 1.47 -37.20 -19.78
N LEU A 87 2.36 -36.82 -20.71
CA LEU A 87 2.86 -35.45 -20.83
C LEU A 87 1.75 -34.45 -21.11
N THR A 88 0.86 -34.76 -22.06
CA THR A 88 -0.28 -33.91 -22.41
C THR A 88 -1.19 -33.69 -21.21
N ARG A 89 -1.51 -34.78 -20.48
CA ARG A 89 -2.33 -34.70 -19.25
C ARG A 89 -1.65 -33.87 -18.16
N ALA A 90 -0.36 -34.08 -17.94
CA ALA A 90 0.40 -33.32 -16.94
C ALA A 90 0.47 -31.82 -17.30
N THR A 91 0.73 -31.49 -18.57
CA THR A 91 0.76 -30.10 -19.07
C THR A 91 -0.58 -29.43 -18.87
N THR A 92 -1.69 -30.09 -19.21
CA THR A 92 -3.04 -29.56 -18.99
C THR A 92 -3.28 -29.30 -17.50
N LYS A 93 -2.90 -30.27 -16.64
CA LYS A 93 -3.06 -30.14 -15.20
C LYS A 93 -2.25 -29.01 -14.59
N VAL A 94 -0.99 -28.85 -15.01
CA VAL A 94 -0.13 -27.73 -14.58
C VAL A 94 -0.73 -26.39 -15.03
N GLN A 95 -1.28 -26.30 -16.26
CA GLN A 95 -1.96 -25.09 -16.71
C GLN A 95 -3.19 -24.73 -15.88
N GLU A 96 -4.02 -25.72 -15.51
CA GLU A 96 -5.16 -25.53 -14.63
C GLU A 96 -4.73 -25.01 -13.25
N LEU A 97 -3.68 -25.60 -12.66
CA LEU A 97 -3.14 -25.16 -11.36
C LEU A 97 -2.57 -23.74 -11.44
N LYS A 98 -1.85 -23.40 -12.52
CA LYS A 98 -1.36 -22.03 -12.76
C LYS A 98 -2.50 -21.02 -12.90
N ARG A 99 -3.59 -21.36 -13.58
CA ARG A 99 -4.78 -20.50 -13.67
C ARG A 99 -5.42 -20.28 -12.28
N SER A 100 -5.47 -21.33 -11.48
CA SER A 100 -6.00 -21.26 -10.10
C SER A 100 -5.09 -20.37 -9.22
N LEU A 101 -3.78 -20.47 -9.38
CA LEU A 101 -2.80 -19.62 -8.67
C LEU A 101 -2.98 -18.13 -9.01
N VAL A 102 -3.13 -17.81 -10.30
CA VAL A 102 -3.39 -16.42 -10.76
C VAL A 102 -4.70 -15.90 -10.16
N ARG A 103 -5.75 -16.72 -10.09
CA ARG A 103 -7.02 -16.33 -9.46
C ARG A 103 -6.84 -16.00 -7.98
N ILE A 104 -6.10 -16.84 -7.24
CA ILE A 104 -5.82 -16.59 -5.81
C ILE A 104 -5.00 -15.30 -5.64
N ASP A 105 -3.98 -15.06 -6.46
CA ASP A 105 -3.18 -13.84 -6.40
C ASP A 105 -4.05 -12.59 -6.64
N THR A 106 -4.96 -12.66 -7.62
CA THR A 106 -5.92 -11.57 -7.88
C THR A 106 -6.80 -11.31 -6.65
N GLN A 107 -7.36 -12.36 -6.03
CA GLN A 107 -8.17 -12.22 -4.82
C GLN A 107 -7.39 -11.61 -3.65
N ILE A 108 -6.13 -12.00 -3.46
CA ILE A 108 -5.27 -11.41 -2.42
C ILE A 108 -5.05 -9.92 -2.68
N ARG A 109 -4.81 -9.53 -3.94
CA ARG A 109 -4.63 -8.11 -4.33
C ARG A 109 -5.90 -7.30 -4.09
N GLU A 110 -7.05 -7.81 -4.47
CA GLU A 110 -8.35 -7.17 -4.24
C GLU A 110 -8.60 -6.92 -2.75
N LEU A 111 -8.41 -7.94 -1.91
CA LEU A 111 -8.58 -7.80 -0.46
C LEU A 111 -7.60 -6.79 0.16
N LYS A 112 -6.36 -6.73 -0.33
CA LYS A 112 -5.37 -5.74 0.11
C LYS A 112 -5.75 -4.33 -0.31
N LEU A 113 -6.20 -4.14 -1.56
CA LEU A 113 -6.64 -2.84 -2.06
C LEU A 113 -7.86 -2.33 -1.30
N GLU A 114 -8.83 -3.19 -1.02
CA GLU A 114 -10.01 -2.85 -0.23
C GLU A 114 -9.62 -2.41 1.18
N ALA A 115 -8.68 -3.12 1.84
CA ALA A 115 -8.18 -2.73 3.16
C ALA A 115 -7.51 -1.35 3.15
N ILE A 116 -6.67 -1.07 2.14
CA ILE A 116 -6.02 0.24 1.98
C ILE A 116 -7.07 1.33 1.76
N HIS A 117 -8.07 1.07 0.92
CA HIS A 117 -9.14 2.03 0.66
C HIS A 117 -9.92 2.40 1.93
N GLU A 118 -10.30 1.41 2.74
CA GLU A 118 -10.96 1.65 4.02
C GLU A 118 -10.08 2.45 5.00
N ASP A 119 -8.80 2.12 5.11
CA ASP A 119 -7.88 2.85 5.97
C ASP A 119 -7.70 4.31 5.52
N LEU A 120 -7.68 4.57 4.20
CA LEU A 120 -7.66 5.93 3.64
C LEU A 120 -8.95 6.70 3.96
N LEU A 121 -10.12 6.07 3.83
CA LEU A 121 -11.40 6.70 4.20
C LEU A 121 -11.48 7.04 5.68
N ARG A 122 -10.96 6.17 6.55
CA ARG A 122 -10.87 6.45 8.00
C ARG A 122 -9.95 7.63 8.27
N LEU A 123 -8.74 7.60 7.69
CA LEU A 123 -7.79 8.72 7.83
C LEU A 123 -8.41 10.04 7.36
N GLN A 124 -9.10 10.04 6.22
CA GLN A 124 -9.78 11.24 5.70
C GLN A 124 -10.85 11.75 6.69
N ARG A 125 -11.61 10.84 7.31
CA ARG A 125 -12.62 11.19 8.32
C ARG A 125 -11.96 11.79 9.55
N ASP A 126 -10.91 11.14 10.07
CA ASP A 126 -10.20 11.59 11.26
C ASP A 126 -9.57 12.98 11.05
N LEU A 127 -8.96 13.22 9.90
CA LEU A 127 -8.43 14.52 9.53
C LEU A 127 -9.54 15.58 9.46
N ARG A 128 -10.68 15.25 8.84
CA ARG A 128 -11.82 16.18 8.74
C ARG A 128 -12.37 16.56 10.10
N VAL A 129 -12.54 15.59 11.02
CA VAL A 129 -13.02 15.84 12.39
C VAL A 129 -12.09 16.78 13.15
N ARG A 130 -10.78 16.66 12.92
CA ARG A 130 -9.75 17.49 13.55
C ARG A 130 -9.47 18.79 12.82
N SER A 131 -10.21 19.12 11.75
CA SER A 131 -9.95 20.24 10.84
C SER A 131 -8.53 20.23 10.25
N ALA A 132 -7.91 19.05 10.21
CA ALA A 132 -6.58 18.85 9.65
C ALA A 132 -6.67 18.47 8.17
N ALA A 133 -5.59 18.70 7.44
CA ALA A 133 -5.42 18.28 6.06
C ALA A 133 -4.02 17.74 5.80
N ILE A 134 -3.90 16.95 4.75
CA ILE A 134 -2.62 16.58 4.16
C ILE A 134 -2.57 17.26 2.81
N GLU A 135 -1.59 18.09 2.60
CA GLU A 135 -1.42 18.82 1.35
C GLU A 135 -0.05 18.55 0.71
N ARG A 136 -0.04 18.67 -0.59
CA ARG A 136 1.14 18.44 -1.41
C ARG A 136 1.49 19.72 -2.15
N PHE A 137 2.66 20.27 -1.86
CA PHE A 137 3.18 21.48 -2.49
C PHE A 137 4.33 21.14 -3.42
N THR A 138 4.35 21.78 -4.59
CA THR A 138 5.52 21.73 -5.47
C THR A 138 6.29 23.02 -5.26
N VAL A 139 7.59 22.93 -4.98
CA VAL A 139 8.48 24.08 -4.79
C VAL A 139 8.71 24.74 -6.14
N GLY A 140 8.10 25.90 -6.35
CA GLY A 140 8.27 26.71 -7.56
C GLY A 140 9.70 27.23 -7.70
N ARG A 141 10.20 27.40 -8.91
CA ARG A 141 11.57 27.90 -9.17
C ARG A 141 11.87 29.27 -8.57
N GLY A 142 10.87 30.14 -8.41
CA GLY A 142 10.97 31.44 -7.77
C GLY A 142 10.45 31.49 -6.34
N ALA A 143 10.09 30.39 -5.74
CA ALA A 143 9.49 30.32 -4.42
C ALA A 143 10.48 30.81 -3.33
N ALA A 144 9.95 31.37 -2.24
CA ALA A 144 10.75 31.76 -1.08
C ALA A 144 11.47 30.57 -0.44
N ALA A 145 10.91 29.35 -0.62
CA ALA A 145 11.44 28.10 -0.14
C ALA A 145 12.77 27.68 -0.78
N VAL A 146 13.03 28.09 -2.03
CA VAL A 146 14.21 27.64 -2.78
C VAL A 146 15.50 28.06 -2.08
N GLY A 147 16.37 27.09 -1.81
CA GLY A 147 17.65 27.32 -1.13
C GLY A 147 17.53 27.51 0.39
N GLN A 148 16.30 27.37 0.95
CA GLN A 148 16.08 27.44 2.39
C GLN A 148 16.04 26.03 3.01
N PRO A 149 16.56 25.85 4.24
CA PRO A 149 16.46 24.58 4.94
C PRO A 149 15.05 24.36 5.51
N VAL A 150 14.69 23.11 5.76
CA VAL A 150 13.37 22.72 6.33
C VAL A 150 13.06 23.46 7.63
N ARG A 151 14.04 23.75 8.47
CA ARG A 151 13.85 24.53 9.71
C ARG A 151 13.34 25.97 9.47
N SER A 152 13.52 26.51 8.28
CA SER A 152 13.08 27.88 7.92
C SER A 152 11.63 27.96 7.46
N VAL A 153 10.93 26.82 7.35
CA VAL A 153 9.51 26.78 6.98
C VAL A 153 8.71 27.54 8.05
N PRO A 154 7.90 28.55 7.69
CA PRO A 154 6.98 29.16 8.62
C PRO A 154 5.97 28.10 9.08
N ARG A 155 6.14 27.60 10.28
CA ARG A 155 5.29 26.55 10.84
C ARG A 155 4.85 26.89 12.25
N SER A 156 3.58 26.72 12.47
CA SER A 156 3.02 26.60 13.81
C SER A 156 3.30 25.20 14.38
N PRO A 157 3.10 24.98 15.68
CA PRO A 157 3.26 23.68 16.31
C PRO A 157 2.40 22.56 15.69
N SER A 158 1.32 22.91 14.97
CA SER A 158 0.41 21.96 14.32
C SER A 158 0.85 21.53 12.91
N ILE A 159 1.86 22.19 12.32
CA ILE A 159 2.34 21.91 10.96
C ILE A 159 3.53 20.97 11.01
N HIS A 160 3.40 19.83 10.33
CA HIS A 160 4.45 18.83 10.20
C HIS A 160 4.74 18.53 8.73
N ILE A 161 6.01 18.60 8.35
CA ILE A 161 6.46 18.12 7.04
C ILE A 161 6.63 16.61 7.16
N ALA A 162 5.81 15.85 6.41
CA ALA A 162 5.86 14.40 6.44
C ALA A 162 7.03 13.85 5.62
N THR A 163 7.27 14.43 4.43
CA THR A 163 8.35 14.01 3.54
C THR A 163 8.60 15.03 2.44
N VAL A 164 9.76 14.93 1.80
CA VAL A 164 10.12 15.68 0.59
C VAL A 164 10.45 14.67 -0.50
N LEU A 165 9.78 14.77 -1.66
CA LEU A 165 10.09 13.94 -2.83
C LEU A 165 10.94 14.78 -3.79
N ARG A 166 12.09 14.26 -4.15
CA ARG A 166 13.03 14.85 -5.13
C ARG A 166 13.23 13.87 -6.27
N GLY A 167 12.53 14.09 -7.38
CA GLY A 167 12.45 13.08 -8.44
C GLY A 167 11.91 11.74 -7.91
N PRO A 168 12.61 10.63 -8.08
CA PRO A 168 12.17 9.32 -7.59
C PRO A 168 12.49 9.07 -6.11
N PHE A 169 13.19 9.99 -5.43
CA PHE A 169 13.68 9.78 -4.06
C PHE A 169 12.76 10.39 -3.02
N LEU A 170 12.48 9.61 -1.99
CA LEU A 170 11.77 10.04 -0.79
C LEU A 170 12.81 10.44 0.26
N LEU A 171 12.83 11.71 0.64
CA LEU A 171 13.81 12.27 1.57
C LEU A 171 13.14 12.51 2.94
N PRO A 172 13.80 12.11 4.05
CA PRO A 172 13.33 12.48 5.37
C PRO A 172 13.45 13.99 5.57
N PRO A 173 12.48 14.66 6.21
CA PRO A 173 12.48 16.11 6.40
C PRO A 173 13.38 16.51 7.57
N THR A 174 14.70 16.30 7.43
CA THR A 174 15.68 16.75 8.42
C THR A 174 15.77 18.28 8.40
N ASP A 175 16.06 18.90 9.53
CA ASP A 175 16.09 20.36 9.67
C ASP A 175 17.06 21.04 8.70
N ASP A 176 18.14 20.36 8.33
CA ASP A 176 19.16 20.88 7.39
C ASP A 176 18.89 20.56 5.92
N LEU A 177 17.84 19.81 5.62
CA LEU A 177 17.45 19.51 4.23
C LEU A 177 17.08 20.80 3.52
N VAL A 178 17.82 21.16 2.46
CA VAL A 178 17.59 22.37 1.65
C VAL A 178 16.62 22.05 0.52
N PHE A 179 15.56 22.86 0.38
CA PHE A 179 14.60 22.75 -0.72
C PHE A 179 15.20 23.16 -2.05
N ARG A 180 14.85 22.39 -3.08
CA ARG A 180 15.23 22.67 -4.48
C ARG A 180 13.98 22.91 -5.32
N PRO A 181 14.12 23.62 -6.45
CA PRO A 181 13.03 23.70 -7.42
C PRO A 181 12.53 22.31 -7.80
N ASP A 182 11.24 22.20 -8.03
CA ASP A 182 10.55 20.97 -8.42
C ASP A 182 10.48 19.87 -7.31
N ASP A 183 10.99 20.16 -6.09
CA ASP A 183 10.73 19.29 -4.93
C ASP A 183 9.23 19.27 -4.64
N ILE A 184 8.72 18.10 -4.27
CA ILE A 184 7.35 17.94 -3.80
C ILE A 184 7.39 17.74 -2.30
N VAL A 185 6.73 18.62 -1.56
CA VAL A 185 6.68 18.61 -0.09
C VAL A 185 5.30 18.16 0.36
N VAL A 186 5.22 17.12 1.18
CA VAL A 186 3.98 16.66 1.79
C VAL A 186 3.91 17.21 3.21
N VAL A 187 2.89 17.99 3.49
CA VAL A 187 2.68 18.67 4.77
C VAL A 187 1.36 18.22 5.39
N ILE A 188 1.38 18.03 6.69
CA ILE A 188 0.20 17.69 7.50
C ILE A 188 0.01 18.82 8.51
N GLY A 189 -1.20 19.37 8.62
CA GLY A 189 -1.48 20.46 9.55
C GLY A 189 -2.94 20.86 9.58
N LEU A 190 -3.26 21.88 10.38
CA LEU A 190 -4.57 22.49 10.37
C LEU A 190 -4.78 23.26 9.05
N ARG A 191 -5.96 23.14 8.47
CA ARG A 191 -6.26 23.68 7.12
C ARG A 191 -6.02 25.18 7.03
N ASN A 192 -6.42 25.95 8.04
CA ASN A 192 -6.22 27.40 8.08
C ASN A 192 -4.74 27.82 8.12
N GLU A 193 -3.87 26.99 8.70
CA GLU A 193 -2.44 27.27 8.82
C GLU A 193 -1.65 26.81 7.59
N LEU A 194 -2.16 25.84 6.85
CA LEU A 194 -1.56 25.36 5.60
C LEU A 194 -1.56 26.44 4.49
N GLU A 195 -2.49 27.41 4.54
CA GLU A 195 -2.54 28.52 3.59
C GLU A 195 -1.28 29.39 3.63
N GLU A 196 -0.74 29.67 4.82
CA GLU A 196 0.52 30.44 4.98
C GLU A 196 1.70 29.68 4.39
N VAL A 197 1.74 28.37 4.60
CA VAL A 197 2.79 27.50 4.06
C VAL A 197 2.68 27.39 2.54
N THR A 198 1.45 27.39 2.00
CA THR A 198 1.20 27.39 0.55
C THR A 198 1.85 28.58 -0.11
N ALA A 199 1.68 29.79 0.46
CA ALA A 199 2.27 30.99 -0.06
C ALA A 199 3.82 30.93 -0.09
N TRP A 200 4.42 30.32 0.91
CA TRP A 200 5.87 30.21 1.01
C TRP A 200 6.48 29.24 -0.04
N PHE A 201 5.77 28.17 -0.41
CA PHE A 201 6.21 27.23 -1.44
C PHE A 201 5.87 27.68 -2.87
N SER A 202 4.83 28.52 -3.06
CA SER A 202 4.30 28.85 -4.39
C SER A 202 4.62 30.28 -4.85
N GLN A 203 4.77 31.25 -3.92
CA GLN A 203 4.96 32.66 -4.29
C GLN A 203 6.41 32.96 -4.68
N GLN A 204 6.55 33.65 -5.81
CA GLN A 204 7.82 34.25 -6.19
C GLN A 204 8.25 35.29 -5.14
N ARG A 205 9.53 35.23 -4.73
CA ARG A 205 10.14 36.31 -3.94
C ARG A 205 9.87 37.62 -4.64
N SER A 206 9.03 38.49 -4.08
CA SER A 206 9.00 39.91 -4.46
C SER A 206 10.35 40.50 -4.13
N TYR A 207 11.18 40.68 -5.13
CA TYR A 207 12.36 41.53 -5.00
C TYR A 207 11.84 42.96 -4.73
N LYS A 208 11.74 43.36 -3.45
CA LYS A 208 11.72 44.77 -3.12
C LYS A 208 13.06 45.33 -3.64
N SER A 209 13.02 45.94 -4.82
CA SER A 209 14.09 46.76 -5.31
C SER A 209 14.35 47.84 -4.24
N ALA A 210 15.46 47.69 -3.53
CA ALA A 210 15.99 48.74 -2.72
C ALA A 210 16.41 49.86 -3.72
N THR A 211 15.50 50.75 -4.03
CA THR A 211 15.85 52.04 -4.62
C THR A 211 16.75 52.74 -3.62
N ALA A 212 18.04 52.68 -3.90
CA ALA A 212 19.04 53.54 -3.28
C ALA A 212 18.63 54.96 -3.55
N THR A 213 18.18 55.66 -2.52
CA THR A 213 18.11 57.12 -2.49
C THR A 213 19.53 57.62 -2.31
N SER A 214 20.18 58.00 -3.41
CA SER A 214 21.35 58.86 -3.40
C SER A 214 20.86 60.30 -3.49
N ALA A 215 21.02 61.04 -2.46
CA ALA A 215 21.08 62.52 -2.46
C ALA A 215 22.26 62.98 -1.60
#